data_e3e5e19458754984a143e6ee6a48562a
#
_entry.id   e3e5e19458754984a143e6ee6a48562a
#
_cell.length_a   1.000
_cell.length_b   1.000
_cell.length_c   1.000
_cell.angle_alpha   90.00
_cell.angle_beta   90.00
_cell.angle_gamma   90.00
#
_symmetry.space_group_name_H-M   'P 1'
#
loop_
_entity.id
_entity.type
_entity.pdbx_description
1 polymer ?
#
loop_
_entity_poly.entity_id
_entity_poly.type
_entity_poly.pdbx_seq_one_letter_code
_entity_poly.pdbx_strand_id
1 'polypeptide(L)'
;MLGTDQTGASGSTGRPQTRPHDGNGHAGNGQPGDGSVPLAGPEPTADAIGQTVPTPMPTPALDRCIGVSATQFAQRYWSSAPLLSPACGGAGIFADLLSLEAVDEMVSTRGLRTPFLRMAKNGSVLPNATFTRSGGVGAGVTDQVADDKVLSRLADGATLVLQALHRTWPPLVRFGSALAAELGHPVQINAYITPPQNQGFSAHYDTHDVFVLQVAGTKRWTIHRPVLDDPLPDQSWDHRKAQVAARATEKPLIDTLLAPGDALYLPRGYLHSAVAQGEVSVHLTVGVHPITGYDLARELLAAAADDRELRRSLPLGADPDALAEQVRAAARRLAAVIDDAAVTDSAIAAVSRRVDRRVSLETRPAPIAPLAQLAAIGSLQPGTALRTRAGLRPSLRRAGNRLSLEVIDTTVNWPPETEGALRLALSGAVFRPSELENLDPDEQLVVARRLLREGIVVPAEHVVPAGG
;
A
#
# COMPACT_ATOMS: atom_id res chain seq x y z
N MET A 1 7.64 -36.35 26.82
CA MET A 1 7.47 -36.44 28.28
C MET A 1 6.80 -35.15 28.67
N LEU A 2 5.45 -35.08 28.76
CA LEU A 2 4.67 -35.39 29.97
C LEU A 2 5.01 -34.46 31.14
N GLY A 3 4.09 -33.61 31.51
CA GLY A 3 3.16 -33.55 32.57
C GLY A 3 2.62 -32.10 32.66
N THR A 4 1.36 -31.73 32.42
CA THR A 4 0.18 -31.83 33.33
C THR A 4 0.39 -31.30 34.75
N ASP A 5 -0.37 -30.31 35.18
CA ASP A 5 -1.60 -30.31 35.97
C ASP A 5 -1.92 -28.88 36.39
N GLN A 6 -3.10 -28.33 36.17
CA GLN A 6 -4.43 -28.41 36.81
C GLN A 6 -4.48 -27.96 38.29
N THR A 7 -5.51 -27.25 38.52
CA THR A 7 -6.39 -26.95 39.70
C THR A 7 -6.16 -25.56 40.30
N GLY A 8 -7.16 -24.76 40.64
CA GLY A 8 -8.61 -24.91 40.65
C GLY A 8 -9.22 -23.83 41.54
N ALA A 9 -10.37 -23.43 41.13
CA ALA A 9 -11.60 -23.12 41.85
C ALA A 9 -11.74 -21.97 42.87
N SER A 10 -12.72 -21.22 42.63
CA SER A 10 -13.89 -20.80 43.42
C SER A 10 -13.70 -19.58 44.31
N GLY A 11 -14.60 -18.65 44.28
CA GLY A 11 -15.95 -18.47 44.46
C GLY A 11 -16.31 -17.07 44.94
N SER A 12 -17.35 -16.60 44.51
CA SER A 12 -18.61 -16.13 45.11
C SER A 12 -18.74 -14.65 45.45
N THR A 13 -19.74 -14.11 44.75
CA THR A 13 -20.92 -13.37 45.30
C THR A 13 -20.74 -11.98 45.90
N GLY A 14 -21.53 -11.05 45.35
CA GLY A 14 -21.95 -9.90 46.10
C GLY A 14 -22.48 -8.72 45.24
N ARG A 15 -23.74 -8.77 44.80
CA ARG A 15 -24.53 -7.56 44.54
C ARG A 15 -25.15 -7.09 45.88
N PRO A 16 -25.45 -5.79 46.06
CA PRO A 16 -26.77 -5.27 45.84
C PRO A 16 -26.81 -3.84 45.24
N GLN A 17 -27.74 -3.50 44.32
CA GLN A 17 -29.04 -2.79 44.52
C GLN A 17 -28.92 -1.58 45.47
N THR A 18 -29.36 -0.36 45.13
CA THR A 18 -30.62 0.22 44.70
C THR A 18 -30.54 1.74 44.61
N ARG A 19 -31.10 2.34 43.60
CA ARG A 19 -32.10 3.42 43.48
C ARG A 19 -31.98 4.74 44.28
N PRO A 20 -32.87 5.72 43.92
CA PRO A 20 -32.50 6.96 43.22
C PRO A 20 -32.89 8.20 44.05
N HIS A 21 -32.54 9.39 43.63
CA HIS A 21 -33.23 10.58 44.12
C HIS A 21 -33.47 11.63 43.03
N ASP A 22 -34.70 12.03 42.97
CA ASP A 22 -35.33 13.09 42.20
C ASP A 22 -34.94 14.49 42.72
N GLY A 23 -35.20 15.49 41.88
CA GLY A 23 -35.62 16.75 42.38
C GLY A 23 -35.26 17.99 41.55
N ASN A 24 -36.22 18.46 40.75
CA ASN A 24 -36.73 19.83 40.57
C ASN A 24 -35.70 20.96 40.39
N GLY A 25 -35.73 21.77 39.35
CA GLY A 25 -36.85 22.54 38.79
C GLY A 25 -36.57 24.02 38.96
N HIS A 26 -36.51 24.80 37.91
CA HIS A 26 -37.20 26.09 37.87
C HIS A 26 -37.11 26.71 36.46
N ALA A 27 -38.26 27.16 36.01
CA ALA A 27 -38.56 27.89 34.81
C ALA A 27 -38.16 29.37 34.93
N GLY A 28 -37.90 30.01 33.79
CA GLY A 28 -37.78 31.47 33.66
C GLY A 28 -38.03 31.91 32.23
N ASN A 29 -39.26 32.37 32.00
CA ASN A 29 -39.79 33.01 30.79
C ASN A 29 -39.03 34.30 30.40
N GLY A 30 -39.02 34.61 29.10
CA GLY A 30 -38.78 35.96 28.59
C GLY A 30 -38.67 36.02 27.07
N GLN A 31 -39.77 36.21 26.37
CA GLN A 31 -39.92 36.80 25.02
C GLN A 31 -40.51 38.21 25.18
N PRO A 32 -40.64 39.07 24.10
CA PRO A 32 -40.04 39.16 22.76
C PRO A 32 -39.50 40.57 22.42
N GLY A 33 -38.82 40.71 21.27
CA GLY A 33 -38.51 42.01 20.70
C GLY A 33 -38.33 41.94 19.19
N ASP A 34 -39.38 42.34 18.49
CA ASP A 34 -39.53 42.57 17.05
C ASP A 34 -38.61 43.68 16.55
N GLY A 35 -38.07 43.56 15.32
CA GLY A 35 -37.26 44.58 14.69
C GLY A 35 -36.77 44.21 13.30
N SER A 36 -37.69 44.04 12.37
CA SER A 36 -37.44 43.90 10.93
C SER A 36 -36.98 45.24 10.29
N VAL A 37 -35.85 45.21 9.57
CA VAL A 37 -35.53 46.15 8.47
C VAL A 37 -34.86 45.40 7.32
N PRO A 38 -35.35 45.40 6.07
CA PRO A 38 -34.73 44.80 4.94
C PRO A 38 -33.78 45.81 4.24
N LEU A 39 -32.53 45.43 4.04
CA LEU A 39 -31.67 46.11 3.08
C LEU A 39 -31.46 45.23 1.84
N ALA A 40 -32.04 45.67 0.73
CA ALA A 40 -31.80 45.16 -0.59
C ALA A 40 -30.37 45.54 -1.03
N GLY A 41 -29.54 44.53 -1.32
CA GLY A 41 -28.28 44.70 -2.06
C GLY A 41 -28.47 44.30 -3.52
N PRO A 42 -27.69 44.85 -4.45
CA PRO A 42 -27.92 44.71 -5.87
C PRO A 42 -27.68 43.28 -6.39
N GLU A 43 -28.50 42.87 -7.33
CA GLU A 43 -28.36 41.62 -8.08
C GLU A 43 -27.01 41.57 -8.81
N PRO A 44 -26.30 40.45 -8.83
CA PRO A 44 -25.12 40.32 -9.66
C PRO A 44 -25.55 40.04 -11.11
N THR A 45 -25.11 40.91 -11.99
CA THR A 45 -25.21 40.76 -13.44
C THR A 45 -24.52 39.50 -13.91
N ALA A 46 -25.24 38.65 -14.63
CA ALA A 46 -24.69 37.55 -15.42
C ALA A 46 -23.79 38.10 -16.51
N ASP A 47 -22.49 37.95 -16.37
CA ASP A 47 -21.51 37.86 -17.48
C ASP A 47 -20.12 37.63 -16.89
N ALA A 48 -19.80 36.37 -16.59
CA ALA A 48 -18.42 35.88 -16.54
C ALA A 48 -18.46 34.41 -17.01
N ILE A 49 -18.30 34.26 -18.33
CA ILE A 49 -17.89 32.97 -18.91
C ILE A 49 -16.54 32.64 -18.29
N GLY A 50 -16.59 31.80 -17.22
CA GLY A 50 -15.41 31.29 -16.56
C GLY A 50 -14.61 30.47 -17.56
N GLN A 51 -13.48 31.01 -18.01
CA GLN A 51 -12.43 30.22 -18.62
C GLN A 51 -12.04 29.16 -17.59
N THR A 52 -12.43 27.90 -17.82
CA THR A 52 -11.91 26.76 -17.11
C THR A 52 -10.42 26.70 -17.39
N VAL A 53 -9.60 27.18 -16.44
CA VAL A 53 -8.16 26.92 -16.44
C VAL A 53 -8.02 25.39 -16.44
N PRO A 54 -7.41 24.80 -17.47
CA PRO A 54 -7.22 23.35 -17.48
C PRO A 54 -6.45 22.98 -16.23
N THR A 55 -7.04 22.12 -15.41
CA THR A 55 -6.34 21.52 -14.26
C THR A 55 -5.06 20.89 -14.79
N PRO A 56 -3.87 21.30 -14.34
CA PRO A 56 -2.64 20.71 -14.83
C PRO A 56 -2.71 19.19 -14.61
N MET A 57 -2.38 18.43 -15.66
CA MET A 57 -2.27 16.97 -15.56
C MET A 57 -1.32 16.64 -14.39
N PRO A 58 -1.71 15.77 -13.49
CA PRO A 58 -0.85 15.45 -12.34
C PRO A 58 0.48 14.89 -12.86
N THR A 59 1.58 15.42 -12.36
CA THR A 59 2.92 14.90 -12.64
C THR A 59 2.95 13.41 -12.33
N PRO A 60 3.45 12.53 -13.23
CA PRO A 60 3.59 11.11 -12.97
C PRO A 60 4.30 10.85 -11.63
N ALA A 61 3.87 9.83 -10.90
CA ALA A 61 4.39 9.57 -9.57
C ALA A 61 5.89 9.21 -9.61
N LEU A 62 6.32 8.49 -10.63
CA LEU A 62 7.73 8.15 -10.84
C LEU A 62 8.58 9.41 -11.12
N ASP A 63 8.11 10.34 -11.93
CA ASP A 63 8.84 11.57 -12.26
C ASP A 63 9.11 12.43 -11.02
N ARG A 64 8.30 12.28 -9.98
CA ARG A 64 8.54 12.91 -8.67
C ARG A 64 9.70 12.28 -7.89
N CYS A 65 10.10 11.05 -8.22
CA CYS A 65 11.11 10.26 -7.51
C CYS A 65 12.47 10.26 -8.21
N ILE A 66 12.53 10.68 -9.47
CA ILE A 66 13.72 10.57 -10.31
C ILE A 66 14.05 11.89 -11.00
N GLY A 67 15.34 12.23 -11.07
CA GLY A 67 15.85 13.42 -11.76
C GLY A 67 16.26 13.16 -13.22
N VAL A 68 15.78 12.07 -13.80
CA VAL A 68 16.06 11.66 -15.19
C VAL A 68 14.75 11.18 -15.83
N SER A 69 14.71 11.00 -17.16
CA SER A 69 13.52 10.45 -17.79
C SER A 69 13.24 9.00 -17.36
N ALA A 70 11.96 8.59 -17.34
CA ALA A 70 11.56 7.22 -17.01
C ALA A 70 12.28 6.17 -17.89
N THR A 71 12.50 6.48 -19.19
CA THR A 71 13.26 5.61 -20.10
C THR A 71 14.72 5.48 -19.67
N GLN A 72 15.37 6.58 -19.31
CA GLN A 72 16.77 6.55 -18.85
C GLN A 72 16.88 5.83 -17.50
N PHE A 73 15.91 6.04 -16.60
CA PHE A 73 15.83 5.33 -15.33
C PHE A 73 15.72 3.82 -15.54
N ALA A 74 14.77 3.38 -16.37
CA ALA A 74 14.57 1.96 -16.68
C ALA A 74 15.82 1.28 -17.28
N GLN A 75 16.57 2.00 -18.14
CA GLN A 75 17.73 1.42 -18.83
C GLN A 75 19.02 1.39 -18.01
N ARG A 76 19.20 2.33 -17.06
CA ARG A 76 20.50 2.54 -16.40
C ARG A 76 20.48 2.31 -14.89
N TYR A 77 19.33 2.47 -14.25
CA TYR A 77 19.25 2.50 -12.79
C TYR A 77 18.35 1.41 -12.22
N TRP A 78 17.21 1.16 -12.88
CA TRP A 78 16.25 0.18 -12.38
C TRP A 78 16.92 -1.18 -12.13
N SER A 79 16.82 -1.67 -10.88
CA SER A 79 17.40 -2.93 -10.40
C SER A 79 18.92 -3.09 -10.65
N SER A 80 19.66 -1.99 -10.93
CA SER A 80 21.10 -2.09 -11.32
C SER A 80 22.00 -1.11 -10.58
N ALA A 81 21.62 0.16 -10.44
CA ALA A 81 22.49 1.18 -9.85
C ALA A 81 21.71 2.22 -9.03
N PRO A 82 22.29 2.76 -7.95
CA PRO A 82 21.71 3.88 -7.21
C PRO A 82 21.58 5.12 -8.10
N LEU A 83 20.51 5.91 -7.85
CA LEU A 83 20.30 7.21 -8.48
C LEU A 83 20.04 8.26 -7.41
N LEU A 84 20.93 9.23 -7.30
CA LEU A 84 20.69 10.45 -6.53
C LEU A 84 20.00 11.48 -7.43
N SER A 85 18.89 12.02 -6.97
CA SER A 85 18.05 12.98 -7.68
C SER A 85 17.85 14.21 -6.82
N PRO A 86 18.78 15.21 -6.87
CA PRO A 86 18.64 16.43 -6.07
C PRO A 86 17.44 17.24 -6.53
N ALA A 87 16.61 17.66 -5.58
CA ALA A 87 15.49 18.60 -5.75
C ALA A 87 14.69 18.43 -7.05
N CYS A 88 14.26 17.20 -7.36
CA CYS A 88 13.56 16.83 -8.60
C CYS A 88 12.26 17.60 -8.86
N GLY A 89 12.19 18.87 -8.61
CA GLY A 89 11.02 19.72 -8.79
C GLY A 89 10.94 20.86 -7.77
N GLY A 90 12.03 21.12 -7.05
CA GLY A 90 12.15 22.21 -6.11
C GLY A 90 12.02 21.79 -4.64
N ALA A 91 12.43 22.67 -3.74
CA ALA A 91 12.29 22.45 -2.31
C ALA A 91 10.80 22.29 -1.93
N GLY A 92 10.50 21.29 -1.11
CA GLY A 92 9.13 21.03 -0.65
C GLY A 92 8.26 20.17 -1.58
N ILE A 93 8.82 19.58 -2.63
CA ILE A 93 8.07 18.72 -3.58
C ILE A 93 7.31 17.55 -2.92
N PHE A 94 7.71 17.13 -1.72
CA PHE A 94 7.06 16.04 -0.98
C PHE A 94 6.21 16.50 0.19
N ALA A 95 6.08 17.82 0.42
CA ALA A 95 5.29 18.38 1.53
C ALA A 95 3.78 18.07 1.39
N ASP A 96 3.29 17.91 0.18
CA ASP A 96 1.92 17.46 -0.12
C ASP A 96 1.68 16.00 0.20
N LEU A 97 2.74 15.19 0.31
CA LEU A 97 2.64 13.78 0.66
C LEU A 97 2.62 13.55 2.17
N LEU A 98 3.47 14.28 2.88
CA LEU A 98 3.58 14.23 4.35
C LEU A 98 4.18 15.52 4.88
N SER A 99 3.66 16.05 5.99
CA SER A 99 4.22 17.16 6.74
C SER A 99 4.52 16.76 8.20
N LEU A 100 5.19 17.63 8.95
CA LEU A 100 5.44 17.42 10.39
C LEU A 100 4.12 17.41 11.16
N GLU A 101 3.20 18.31 10.82
CA GLU A 101 1.86 18.38 11.43
C GLU A 101 1.05 17.10 11.16
N ALA A 102 1.19 16.52 9.98
CA ALA A 102 0.55 15.25 9.65
C ALA A 102 1.12 14.08 10.49
N VAL A 103 2.41 14.11 10.80
CA VAL A 103 3.03 13.13 11.71
C VAL A 103 2.46 13.28 13.12
N ASP A 104 2.39 14.51 13.65
CA ASP A 104 1.82 14.80 14.96
C ASP A 104 0.34 14.42 15.04
N GLU A 105 -0.45 14.72 14.00
CA GLU A 105 -1.85 14.30 13.90
C GLU A 105 -1.98 12.79 13.98
N MET A 106 -1.20 12.05 13.19
CA MET A 106 -1.26 10.58 13.19
C MET A 106 -0.91 9.98 14.54
N VAL A 107 0.12 10.49 15.20
CA VAL A 107 0.60 9.98 16.50
C VAL A 107 -0.38 10.29 17.62
N SER A 108 -0.93 11.51 17.65
CA SER A 108 -1.67 12.03 18.80
C SER A 108 -3.19 11.84 18.71
N THR A 109 -3.77 11.86 17.50
CA THR A 109 -5.24 11.96 17.35
C THR A 109 -5.91 10.85 16.55
N ARG A 110 -5.15 10.09 15.76
CA ARG A 110 -5.72 9.04 14.87
C ARG A 110 -5.85 7.67 15.53
N GLY A 111 -5.53 7.53 16.81
CA GLY A 111 -5.66 6.28 17.56
C GLY A 111 -4.83 5.14 16.98
N LEU A 112 -3.63 5.45 16.48
CA LEU A 112 -2.74 4.44 15.90
C LEU A 112 -2.45 3.30 16.88
N ARG A 113 -2.24 2.12 16.32
CA ARG A 113 -1.88 0.90 17.04
C ARG A 113 -0.67 0.24 16.40
N THR A 114 -0.02 -0.65 17.13
CA THR A 114 0.95 -1.55 16.52
C THR A 114 0.23 -2.52 15.55
N PRO A 115 0.82 -2.90 14.42
CA PRO A 115 2.19 -2.59 13.95
C PRO A 115 2.31 -1.31 13.09
N PHE A 116 1.31 -0.44 13.03
CA PHE A 116 1.36 0.78 12.17
C PHE A 116 2.38 1.81 12.65
N LEU A 117 2.89 1.67 13.86
CA LEU A 117 3.98 2.44 14.41
C LEU A 117 4.98 1.52 15.11
N ARG A 118 6.26 1.76 14.91
CA ARG A 118 7.36 1.17 15.69
C ARG A 118 8.40 2.23 15.99
N MET A 119 9.25 1.95 16.97
CA MET A 119 10.39 2.81 17.31
C MET A 119 11.68 1.99 17.31
N ALA A 120 12.77 2.61 16.88
CA ALA A 120 14.07 1.97 16.81
C ALA A 120 15.16 2.91 17.33
N LYS A 121 16.18 2.36 18.01
CA LYS A 121 17.33 3.11 18.49
C LYS A 121 18.59 2.26 18.33
N ASN A 122 19.64 2.83 17.74
CA ASN A 122 20.96 2.20 17.58
C ASN A 122 20.87 0.78 16.95
N GLY A 123 20.06 0.63 15.87
CA GLY A 123 19.93 -0.63 15.16
C GLY A 123 18.95 -1.64 15.76
N SER A 124 18.32 -1.33 16.89
CA SER A 124 17.40 -2.23 17.58
C SER A 124 15.99 -1.67 17.65
N VAL A 125 14.99 -2.52 17.38
CA VAL A 125 13.56 -2.16 17.55
C VAL A 125 13.23 -2.17 19.04
N LEU A 126 12.55 -1.12 19.50
CA LEU A 126 12.12 -0.99 20.89
C LEU A 126 10.88 -1.86 21.15
N PRO A 127 10.74 -2.43 22.37
CA PRO A 127 9.53 -3.17 22.75
C PRO A 127 8.28 -2.26 22.68
N ASN A 128 7.17 -2.77 22.14
CA ASN A 128 5.94 -2.01 21.93
C ASN A 128 5.41 -1.36 23.22
N ALA A 129 5.50 -2.02 24.37
CA ALA A 129 5.06 -1.49 25.67
C ALA A 129 5.76 -0.17 26.07
N THR A 130 6.91 0.16 25.45
CA THR A 130 7.66 1.39 25.74
C THR A 130 7.04 2.65 25.15
N PHE A 131 6.11 2.50 24.16
CA PHE A 131 5.44 3.59 23.47
C PHE A 131 3.94 3.36 23.26
N THR A 132 3.36 2.31 23.88
CA THR A 132 1.92 2.04 23.84
C THR A 132 1.30 1.96 25.22
N ARG A 133 -0.02 2.06 25.27
CA ARG A 133 -0.87 1.83 26.45
C ARG A 133 -2.24 1.30 26.05
N SER A 134 -3.08 1.00 27.03
CA SER A 134 -4.49 0.69 26.81
C SER A 134 -5.23 1.90 26.22
N GLY A 135 -6.14 1.67 25.28
CA GLY A 135 -6.98 2.69 24.67
C GLY A 135 -8.05 3.31 25.58
N GLY A 136 -8.17 2.80 26.82
CA GLY A 136 -9.10 3.34 27.82
C GLY A 136 -10.56 3.01 27.57
N VAL A 137 -11.45 3.88 28.04
CA VAL A 137 -12.90 3.70 27.92
C VAL A 137 -13.35 3.80 26.46
N GLY A 138 -14.20 2.88 26.03
CA GLY A 138 -14.75 2.84 24.66
C GLY A 138 -13.89 2.12 23.63
N ALA A 139 -12.61 1.80 23.92
CA ALA A 139 -11.73 1.05 23.04
C ALA A 139 -11.01 -0.07 23.80
N GLY A 140 -11.49 -1.31 23.67
CA GLY A 140 -10.91 -2.49 24.33
C GLY A 140 -9.58 -2.96 23.72
N VAL A 141 -8.66 -2.02 23.44
CA VAL A 141 -7.33 -2.29 22.85
C VAL A 141 -6.23 -2.06 23.87
N THR A 142 -5.16 -2.82 23.79
CA THR A 142 -4.03 -2.80 24.75
C THR A 142 -2.75 -2.19 24.20
N ASP A 143 -2.72 -1.90 22.91
CA ASP A 143 -1.53 -1.52 22.12
C ASP A 143 -1.72 -0.20 21.36
N GLN A 144 -2.57 0.70 21.86
CA GLN A 144 -2.71 2.04 21.31
C GLN A 144 -1.44 2.85 21.55
N VAL A 145 -0.99 3.56 20.54
CA VAL A 145 0.14 4.48 20.63
C VAL A 145 -0.17 5.58 21.65
N ALA A 146 0.80 5.88 22.50
CA ALA A 146 0.74 6.90 23.53
C ALA A 146 1.73 8.01 23.18
N ASP A 147 1.23 9.17 22.80
CA ASP A 147 1.97 10.35 22.32
C ASP A 147 3.05 10.82 23.29
N ASP A 148 2.76 10.90 24.59
CA ASP A 148 3.70 11.24 25.65
C ASP A 148 4.86 10.23 25.75
N LYS A 149 4.59 8.94 25.58
CA LYS A 149 5.63 7.91 25.56
C LYS A 149 6.47 7.99 24.27
N VAL A 150 5.82 8.25 23.13
CA VAL A 150 6.52 8.49 21.85
C VAL A 150 7.44 9.68 21.98
N LEU A 151 6.95 10.81 22.51
CA LEU A 151 7.75 12.00 22.76
C LEU A 151 8.97 11.68 23.62
N SER A 152 8.79 10.95 24.74
CA SER A 152 9.90 10.53 25.59
C SER A 152 10.95 9.73 24.83
N ARG A 153 10.54 8.78 23.96
CA ARG A 153 11.48 7.97 23.16
C ARG A 153 12.19 8.81 22.09
N LEU A 154 11.48 9.76 21.44
CA LEU A 154 12.09 10.70 20.50
C LEU A 154 13.14 11.57 21.20
N ALA A 155 12.82 12.11 22.37
CA ALA A 155 13.76 12.90 23.18
C ALA A 155 15.00 12.09 23.62
N ASP A 156 14.83 10.77 23.83
CA ASP A 156 15.92 9.85 24.08
C ASP A 156 16.74 9.48 22.81
N GLY A 157 16.41 10.04 21.65
CA GLY A 157 17.11 9.80 20.38
C GLY A 157 16.64 8.60 19.59
N ALA A 158 15.48 8.00 19.90
CA ALA A 158 14.90 6.94 19.09
C ALA A 158 14.28 7.50 17.79
N THR A 159 14.37 6.74 16.71
CA THR A 159 13.66 7.01 15.46
C THR A 159 12.25 6.44 15.54
N LEU A 160 11.26 7.26 15.24
CA LEU A 160 9.88 6.86 15.03
C LEU A 160 9.71 6.38 13.58
N VAL A 161 9.05 5.25 13.37
CA VAL A 161 8.71 4.71 12.05
C VAL A 161 7.21 4.54 11.96
N LEU A 162 6.55 5.33 11.12
CA LEU A 162 5.16 5.14 10.72
C LEU A 162 5.13 4.14 9.57
N GLN A 163 4.39 3.06 9.73
CA GLN A 163 4.36 1.94 8.77
C GLN A 163 3.06 1.91 7.97
N ALA A 164 3.16 1.39 6.75
CA ALA A 164 2.02 1.14 5.87
C ALA A 164 1.19 2.41 5.56
N LEU A 165 1.84 3.57 5.41
CA LEU A 165 1.17 4.83 5.11
C LEU A 165 0.45 4.83 3.75
N HIS A 166 0.86 3.97 2.82
CA HIS A 166 0.13 3.68 1.58
C HIS A 166 -1.25 3.03 1.80
N ARG A 167 -1.63 2.74 3.06
CA ARG A 167 -2.93 2.19 3.45
C ARG A 167 -3.70 3.10 4.40
N THR A 168 -3.04 4.01 5.08
CA THR A 168 -3.60 4.76 6.20
C THR A 168 -3.62 6.27 6.01
N TRP A 169 -2.72 6.83 5.17
CA TRP A 169 -2.62 8.25 4.94
C TRP A 169 -3.04 8.62 3.50
N PRO A 170 -4.16 9.35 3.29
CA PRO A 170 -4.77 9.54 1.97
C PRO A 170 -3.83 10.07 0.88
N PRO A 171 -2.94 11.07 1.10
CA PRO A 171 -1.99 11.48 0.07
C PRO A 171 -1.07 10.35 -0.38
N LEU A 172 -0.54 9.57 0.57
CA LEU A 172 0.36 8.45 0.29
C LEU A 172 -0.36 7.21 -0.27
N VAL A 173 -1.65 7.04 0.03
CA VAL A 173 -2.49 6.01 -0.63
C VAL A 173 -2.59 6.32 -2.14
N ARG A 174 -2.87 7.58 -2.52
CA ARG A 174 -2.96 7.98 -3.92
C ARG A 174 -1.61 7.87 -4.64
N PHE A 175 -0.58 8.44 -4.04
CA PHE A 175 0.78 8.40 -4.58
C PHE A 175 1.29 6.97 -4.77
N GLY A 176 1.16 6.12 -3.75
CA GLY A 176 1.60 4.72 -3.81
C GLY A 176 0.84 3.90 -4.86
N SER A 177 -0.47 4.12 -5.00
CA SER A 177 -1.26 3.44 -6.04
C SER A 177 -0.85 3.86 -7.44
N ALA A 178 -0.59 5.16 -7.67
CA ALA A 178 -0.12 5.67 -8.95
C ALA A 178 1.27 5.11 -9.29
N LEU A 179 2.21 5.19 -8.35
CA LEU A 179 3.57 4.69 -8.53
C LEU A 179 3.59 3.17 -8.79
N ALA A 180 2.80 2.39 -8.05
CA ALA A 180 2.68 0.95 -8.29
C ALA A 180 2.13 0.63 -9.69
N ALA A 181 1.20 1.43 -10.20
CA ALA A 181 0.66 1.28 -11.56
C ALA A 181 1.70 1.60 -12.63
N GLU A 182 2.50 2.66 -12.43
CA GLU A 182 3.57 3.08 -13.35
C GLU A 182 4.74 2.08 -13.38
N LEU A 183 5.14 1.56 -12.19
CA LEU A 183 6.22 0.59 -12.08
C LEU A 183 5.81 -0.84 -12.48
N GLY A 184 4.51 -1.18 -12.41
CA GLY A 184 4.05 -2.57 -12.58
C GLY A 184 4.41 -3.50 -11.40
N HIS A 185 4.83 -2.95 -10.27
CA HIS A 185 5.26 -3.66 -9.06
C HIS A 185 4.56 -3.12 -7.82
N PRO A 186 4.24 -3.97 -6.83
CA PRO A 186 3.68 -3.51 -5.56
C PRO A 186 4.63 -2.57 -4.81
N VAL A 187 4.07 -1.57 -4.14
CA VAL A 187 4.83 -0.65 -3.29
C VAL A 187 4.31 -0.62 -1.87
N GLN A 188 5.20 -0.36 -0.92
CA GLN A 188 4.87 -0.01 0.45
C GLN A 188 5.51 1.32 0.82
N ILE A 189 4.86 2.12 1.68
CA ILE A 189 5.38 3.42 2.09
C ILE A 189 5.43 3.50 3.61
N ASN A 190 6.60 3.85 4.13
CA ASN A 190 6.84 4.11 5.53
C ASN A 190 7.47 5.51 5.68
N ALA A 191 7.26 6.16 6.83
CA ALA A 191 7.96 7.39 7.17
C ALA A 191 8.89 7.16 8.36
N TYR A 192 10.07 7.75 8.29
CA TYR A 192 11.08 7.70 9.33
C TYR A 192 11.34 9.11 9.88
N ILE A 193 11.06 9.31 11.15
CA ILE A 193 11.25 10.55 11.88
C ILE A 193 12.40 10.33 12.86
N THR A 194 13.53 10.99 12.60
CA THR A 194 14.77 10.80 13.34
C THR A 194 15.19 12.09 14.00
N PRO A 195 15.37 12.14 15.34
CA PRO A 195 15.89 13.30 16.03
C PRO A 195 17.31 13.67 15.57
N PRO A 196 17.77 14.93 15.80
CA PRO A 196 19.09 15.39 15.38
C PRO A 196 20.22 14.48 15.85
N GLN A 197 21.21 14.24 14.99
CA GLN A 197 22.44 13.48 15.28
C GLN A 197 22.20 12.01 15.70
N ASN A 198 21.01 11.49 15.42
CA ASN A 198 20.66 10.08 15.72
C ASN A 198 20.50 9.27 14.44
N GLN A 199 20.60 7.95 14.58
CA GLN A 199 20.30 6.98 13.55
C GLN A 199 19.37 5.90 14.10
N GLY A 200 18.43 5.43 13.26
CA GLY A 200 17.53 4.34 13.64
C GLY A 200 18.14 2.96 13.48
N PHE A 201 18.77 2.73 12.33
CA PHE A 201 19.29 1.43 11.94
C PHE A 201 20.76 1.52 11.54
N SER A 202 21.54 0.48 11.91
CA SER A 202 22.90 0.28 11.44
C SER A 202 22.94 -0.05 9.96
N ALA A 203 24.14 -0.09 9.35
CA ALA A 203 24.29 -0.47 7.95
C ALA A 203 23.64 -1.83 7.67
N HIS A 204 22.79 -1.88 6.67
CA HIS A 204 22.05 -3.06 6.22
C HIS A 204 21.68 -2.92 4.75
N TYR A 205 21.10 -3.96 4.17
CA TYR A 205 20.44 -3.88 2.87
C TYR A 205 19.00 -4.40 2.96
N ASP A 206 18.15 -3.91 2.06
CA ASP A 206 16.80 -4.41 1.88
C ASP A 206 16.75 -5.46 0.77
N THR A 207 15.77 -6.36 0.85
CA THR A 207 15.46 -7.37 -0.17
C THR A 207 14.45 -6.88 -1.21
N HIS A 208 14.14 -5.58 -1.19
CA HIS A 208 13.30 -4.85 -2.14
C HIS A 208 14.00 -3.56 -2.55
N ASP A 209 13.65 -3.02 -3.70
CA ASP A 209 14.17 -1.73 -4.14
C ASP A 209 13.54 -0.60 -3.31
N VAL A 210 14.22 0.53 -3.19
CA VAL A 210 13.78 1.62 -2.32
C VAL A 210 13.93 2.98 -3.00
N PHE A 211 12.88 3.81 -2.96
CA PHE A 211 13.02 5.25 -3.10
C PHE A 211 12.98 5.89 -1.71
N VAL A 212 13.97 6.69 -1.41
CA VAL A 212 14.03 7.57 -0.25
C VAL A 212 13.64 8.97 -0.72
N LEU A 213 12.61 9.57 -0.12
CA LEU A 213 12.14 10.91 -0.44
C LEU A 213 12.32 11.77 0.81
N GLN A 214 13.23 12.75 0.79
CA GLN A 214 13.50 13.61 1.93
C GLN A 214 12.42 14.69 2.04
N VAL A 215 11.65 14.65 3.12
CA VAL A 215 10.50 15.52 3.34
C VAL A 215 10.87 16.78 4.15
N ALA A 216 11.56 16.59 5.28
CA ALA A 216 11.97 17.67 6.17
C ALA A 216 13.31 17.37 6.84
N GLY A 217 14.01 18.42 7.24
CA GLY A 217 15.34 18.31 7.81
C GLY A 217 16.35 17.67 6.86
N THR A 218 17.56 17.45 7.34
CA THR A 218 18.64 16.88 6.53
C THR A 218 19.13 15.55 7.08
N LYS A 219 19.55 14.67 6.19
CA LYS A 219 20.03 13.33 6.55
C LYS A 219 21.22 12.92 5.71
N ARG A 220 22.33 12.55 6.35
CA ARG A 220 23.51 12.03 5.65
C ARG A 220 23.32 10.55 5.39
N TRP A 221 23.46 10.16 4.12
CA TRP A 221 23.34 8.79 3.64
C TRP A 221 24.68 8.28 3.16
N THR A 222 25.03 7.09 3.61
CA THR A 222 26.26 6.36 3.22
C THR A 222 25.85 5.06 2.56
N ILE A 223 26.22 4.90 1.27
CA ILE A 223 25.83 3.76 0.44
C ILE A 223 27.07 2.99 0.01
N HIS A 224 27.04 1.67 0.20
CA HIS A 224 28.11 0.77 -0.26
C HIS A 224 27.57 -0.23 -1.28
N ARG A 225 28.49 -0.83 -2.05
CA ARG A 225 28.15 -1.91 -2.98
C ARG A 225 27.54 -3.10 -2.25
N PRO A 226 26.71 -3.89 -2.93
CA PRO A 226 26.11 -5.10 -2.35
C PRO A 226 27.14 -6.10 -1.83
N VAL A 227 26.77 -6.92 -0.86
CA VAL A 227 27.43 -8.18 -0.49
C VAL A 227 26.74 -9.37 -1.14
N LEU A 228 25.52 -9.18 -1.60
CA LEU A 228 24.73 -10.09 -2.41
C LEU A 228 23.94 -9.25 -3.41
N ASP A 229 24.20 -9.49 -4.69
CA ASP A 229 23.44 -8.83 -5.75
C ASP A 229 22.04 -9.43 -5.85
N ASP A 230 21.04 -8.59 -6.09
CA ASP A 230 19.65 -8.96 -6.32
C ASP A 230 19.06 -9.95 -5.30
N PRO A 231 19.18 -9.70 -3.97
CA PRO A 231 18.72 -10.65 -2.96
C PRO A 231 17.22 -10.93 -3.12
N LEU A 232 16.86 -12.21 -2.96
CA LEU A 232 15.45 -12.64 -2.88
C LEU A 232 14.89 -12.34 -1.48
N PRO A 233 13.55 -12.33 -1.29
CA PRO A 233 12.92 -11.97 -0.02
C PRO A 233 13.38 -12.77 1.19
N ASP A 234 13.80 -14.01 1.01
CA ASP A 234 14.32 -14.90 2.07
C ASP A 234 15.83 -14.76 2.31
N GLN A 235 16.51 -13.87 1.57
CA GLN A 235 17.96 -13.67 1.64
C GLN A 235 18.31 -12.38 2.39
N SER A 236 17.72 -12.19 3.58
CA SER A 236 17.95 -11.02 4.44
C SER A 236 19.43 -10.85 4.84
N TRP A 237 19.82 -9.61 5.07
CA TRP A 237 21.15 -9.23 5.58
C TRP A 237 21.50 -9.91 6.92
N ASP A 238 20.49 -10.28 7.72
CA ASP A 238 20.69 -10.98 8.99
C ASP A 238 21.51 -12.24 8.88
N HIS A 239 21.44 -12.91 7.75
CA HIS A 239 22.22 -14.11 7.46
C HIS A 239 23.65 -13.79 7.03
N ARG A 240 23.99 -12.50 6.86
CA ARG A 240 25.30 -12.01 6.32
C ARG A 240 25.91 -10.90 7.16
N LYS A 241 25.60 -10.84 8.46
CA LYS A 241 26.01 -9.74 9.36
C LYS A 241 27.51 -9.44 9.31
N ALA A 242 28.35 -10.47 9.29
CA ALA A 242 29.81 -10.30 9.23
C ALA A 242 30.26 -9.66 7.91
N GLN A 243 29.68 -10.07 6.77
CA GLN A 243 30.00 -9.52 5.45
C GLN A 243 29.50 -8.07 5.34
N VAL A 244 28.30 -7.79 5.86
CA VAL A 244 27.73 -6.44 5.92
C VAL A 244 28.61 -5.50 6.76
N ALA A 245 29.01 -5.96 7.96
CA ALA A 245 29.89 -5.17 8.82
C ALA A 245 31.25 -4.88 8.17
N ALA A 246 31.87 -5.86 7.50
CA ALA A 246 33.12 -5.67 6.76
C ALA A 246 32.93 -4.68 5.60
N ARG A 247 31.89 -4.82 4.77
CA ARG A 247 31.60 -3.93 3.64
C ARG A 247 31.35 -2.49 4.11
N ALA A 248 30.70 -2.29 5.24
CA ALA A 248 30.40 -0.97 5.80
C ALA A 248 31.65 -0.19 6.24
N THR A 249 32.82 -0.85 6.39
CA THR A 249 34.11 -0.18 6.68
C THR A 249 34.87 0.27 5.45
N GLU A 250 34.46 -0.17 4.27
CA GLU A 250 35.10 0.20 3.01
C GLU A 250 34.71 1.63 2.58
N LYS A 251 35.42 2.18 1.57
CA LYS A 251 35.04 3.46 0.98
C LYS A 251 33.62 3.36 0.39
N PRO A 252 32.70 4.23 0.80
CA PRO A 252 31.35 4.23 0.26
C PRO A 252 31.31 4.58 -1.23
N LEU A 253 30.33 4.02 -1.93
CA LEU A 253 30.00 4.36 -3.31
C LEU A 253 29.41 5.78 -3.38
N ILE A 254 28.49 6.10 -2.44
CA ILE A 254 27.87 7.42 -2.29
C ILE A 254 27.96 7.78 -0.82
N ASP A 255 28.36 9.01 -0.53
CA ASP A 255 28.29 9.66 0.75
C ASP A 255 27.75 11.07 0.51
N THR A 256 26.49 11.28 0.87
CA THR A 256 25.73 12.49 0.51
C THR A 256 24.80 12.95 1.61
N LEU A 257 24.48 14.23 1.60
CA LEU A 257 23.49 14.86 2.44
C LEU A 257 22.21 15.05 1.61
N LEU A 258 21.11 14.43 2.03
CA LEU A 258 19.79 14.70 1.45
C LEU A 258 19.14 15.86 2.18
N ALA A 259 18.64 16.83 1.43
CA ALA A 259 17.84 17.97 1.86
C ALA A 259 16.37 17.80 1.38
N PRO A 260 15.41 18.54 1.95
CA PRO A 260 14.01 18.49 1.52
C PRO A 260 13.84 18.64 0.01
N GLY A 261 13.12 17.72 -0.63
CA GLY A 261 12.96 17.64 -2.08
C GLY A 261 13.94 16.72 -2.80
N ASP A 262 15.01 16.27 -2.14
CA ASP A 262 15.92 15.28 -2.72
C ASP A 262 15.31 13.87 -2.67
N ALA A 263 15.62 13.08 -3.70
CA ALA A 263 15.28 11.67 -3.76
C ALA A 263 16.52 10.81 -4.02
N LEU A 264 16.50 9.59 -3.47
CA LEU A 264 17.55 8.60 -3.66
C LEU A 264 16.90 7.25 -3.98
N TYR A 265 17.19 6.68 -5.13
CA TYR A 265 16.84 5.31 -5.47
C TYR A 265 17.96 4.35 -5.13
N LEU A 266 17.65 3.27 -4.46
CA LEU A 266 18.55 2.18 -4.12
C LEU A 266 17.98 0.86 -4.61
N PRO A 267 18.65 0.15 -5.52
CA PRO A 267 18.33 -1.25 -5.81
C PRO A 267 18.50 -2.11 -4.55
N ARG A 268 17.76 -3.19 -4.46
CA ARG A 268 17.92 -4.17 -3.37
C ARG A 268 19.35 -4.69 -3.29
N GLY A 269 19.81 -5.02 -2.10
CA GLY A 269 21.18 -5.48 -1.86
C GLY A 269 22.20 -4.39 -1.58
N TYR A 270 21.97 -3.13 -2.02
CA TYR A 270 22.89 -2.03 -1.72
C TYR A 270 22.85 -1.71 -0.22
N LEU A 271 24.04 -1.76 0.41
CA LEU A 271 24.16 -1.43 1.83
C LEU A 271 23.96 0.06 2.02
N HIS A 272 23.18 0.39 3.03
CA HIS A 272 22.92 1.78 3.38
C HIS A 272 22.83 2.00 4.89
N SER A 273 23.24 3.19 5.30
CA SER A 273 23.02 3.72 6.64
C SER A 273 22.78 5.22 6.56
N ALA A 274 22.07 5.77 7.55
CA ALA A 274 21.74 7.19 7.51
C ALA A 274 21.69 7.81 8.91
N VAL A 275 22.20 9.06 9.03
CA VAL A 275 22.27 9.83 10.27
C VAL A 275 21.65 11.21 10.07
N ALA A 276 20.67 11.57 10.89
CA ALA A 276 20.04 12.90 10.86
C ALA A 276 21.05 13.98 11.27
N GLN A 277 20.96 15.16 10.64
CA GLN A 277 21.89 16.27 10.86
C GLN A 277 21.12 17.48 11.35
N GLY A 278 21.64 18.14 12.40
CA GLY A 278 21.19 19.46 12.85
C GLY A 278 19.77 19.58 13.43
N GLU A 279 18.80 19.02 12.75
CA GLU A 279 17.37 19.11 13.09
C GLU A 279 16.65 17.76 12.93
N VAL A 280 15.37 17.72 13.29
CA VAL A 280 14.53 16.52 13.07
C VAL A 280 14.45 16.23 11.58
N SER A 281 14.86 15.03 11.19
CA SER A 281 14.81 14.58 9.79
C SER A 281 13.62 13.70 9.56
N VAL A 282 12.83 14.01 8.54
CA VAL A 282 11.71 13.18 8.06
C VAL A 282 11.96 12.76 6.61
N HIS A 283 11.93 11.47 6.35
CA HIS A 283 11.93 10.95 4.98
C HIS A 283 10.89 9.84 4.82
N LEU A 284 10.36 9.74 3.62
CA LEU A 284 9.57 8.60 3.19
C LEU A 284 10.50 7.54 2.59
N THR A 285 10.24 6.29 2.92
CA THR A 285 10.81 5.14 2.25
C THR A 285 9.70 4.45 1.47
N VAL A 286 9.82 4.43 0.15
CA VAL A 286 8.92 3.70 -0.75
C VAL A 286 9.63 2.43 -1.18
N GLY A 287 9.30 1.32 -0.52
CA GLY A 287 9.79 -0.01 -0.86
C GLY A 287 9.03 -0.56 -2.06
N VAL A 288 9.76 -0.99 -3.09
CA VAL A 288 9.20 -1.62 -4.28
C VAL A 288 9.51 -3.10 -4.24
N HIS A 289 8.47 -3.93 -4.23
CA HIS A 289 8.60 -5.39 -4.20
C HIS A 289 8.67 -5.93 -5.63
N PRO A 290 9.87 -6.15 -6.21
CA PRO A 290 9.97 -6.52 -7.61
C PRO A 290 9.44 -7.93 -7.84
N ILE A 291 8.72 -8.10 -8.94
CA ILE A 291 8.40 -9.40 -9.50
C ILE A 291 9.59 -9.80 -10.35
N THR A 292 10.18 -10.92 -10.05
CA THR A 292 11.45 -11.37 -10.62
C THR A 292 11.27 -12.52 -11.61
N GLY A 293 12.28 -12.78 -12.44
CA GLY A 293 12.33 -13.99 -13.27
C GLY A 293 12.26 -15.28 -12.43
N TYR A 294 12.78 -15.23 -11.18
CA TYR A 294 12.65 -16.36 -10.25
C TYR A 294 11.19 -16.61 -9.82
N ASP A 295 10.39 -15.54 -9.62
CA ASP A 295 8.95 -15.69 -9.35
C ASP A 295 8.26 -16.36 -10.54
N LEU A 296 8.59 -15.95 -11.77
CA LEU A 296 8.03 -16.58 -12.97
C LEU A 296 8.44 -18.05 -13.10
N ALA A 297 9.70 -18.38 -12.81
CA ALA A 297 10.18 -19.78 -12.81
C ALA A 297 9.47 -20.64 -11.76
N ARG A 298 9.21 -20.10 -10.58
CA ARG A 298 8.41 -20.78 -9.54
C ARG A 298 6.98 -21.05 -9.99
N GLU A 299 6.37 -20.12 -10.71
CA GLU A 299 5.02 -20.29 -11.24
C GLU A 299 4.99 -21.33 -12.36
N LEU A 300 6.01 -21.38 -13.24
CA LEU A 300 6.17 -22.43 -14.24
C LEU A 300 6.31 -23.82 -13.58
N LEU A 301 7.13 -23.90 -12.53
CA LEU A 301 7.28 -25.14 -11.76
C LEU A 301 5.95 -25.56 -11.11
N ALA A 302 5.16 -24.62 -10.60
CA ALA A 302 3.84 -24.90 -10.06
C ALA A 302 2.86 -25.42 -11.14
N ALA A 303 2.95 -24.89 -12.38
CA ALA A 303 2.16 -25.40 -13.51
C ALA A 303 2.55 -26.84 -13.91
N ALA A 304 3.83 -27.20 -13.78
CA ALA A 304 4.32 -28.56 -14.02
C ALA A 304 3.83 -29.60 -12.98
N ALA A 305 3.20 -29.15 -11.88
CA ALA A 305 2.67 -30.06 -10.87
C ALA A 305 1.51 -30.96 -11.37
N ASP A 306 0.90 -30.63 -12.51
CA ASP A 306 -0.13 -31.47 -13.16
C ASP A 306 0.47 -32.67 -13.92
N ASP A 307 1.79 -32.66 -14.20
CA ASP A 307 2.47 -33.76 -14.85
C ASP A 307 2.54 -35.00 -13.96
N ARG A 308 2.03 -36.12 -14.47
CA ARG A 308 1.93 -37.37 -13.70
C ARG A 308 3.30 -37.96 -13.34
N GLU A 309 4.31 -37.83 -14.21
CA GLU A 309 5.64 -38.38 -13.97
C GLU A 309 6.34 -37.62 -12.84
N LEU A 310 6.20 -36.31 -12.78
CA LEU A 310 6.73 -35.47 -11.69
C LEU A 310 6.01 -35.70 -10.35
N ARG A 311 4.77 -36.23 -10.38
CA ARG A 311 3.98 -36.54 -9.18
C ARG A 311 4.22 -37.94 -8.62
N ARG A 312 4.99 -38.78 -9.28
CA ARG A 312 5.26 -40.14 -8.81
C ARG A 312 6.16 -40.13 -7.57
N SER A 313 5.89 -41.09 -6.68
CA SER A 313 6.79 -41.34 -5.55
C SER A 313 8.15 -41.81 -6.05
N LEU A 314 9.20 -41.42 -5.35
CA LEU A 314 10.52 -42.00 -5.59
C LEU A 314 10.55 -43.48 -5.30
N PRO A 315 11.48 -44.24 -5.92
CA PRO A 315 11.65 -45.67 -5.66
C PRO A 315 11.90 -45.93 -4.16
N LEU A 316 11.38 -47.06 -3.69
CA LEU A 316 11.61 -47.52 -2.33
C LEU A 316 13.11 -47.79 -2.09
N GLY A 317 13.68 -47.26 -1.00
CA GLY A 317 15.06 -47.54 -0.62
C GLY A 317 16.11 -46.88 -1.51
N ALA A 318 15.80 -45.73 -2.15
CA ALA A 318 16.77 -45.01 -2.97
C ALA A 318 18.01 -44.57 -2.17
N ASP A 319 19.18 -45.03 -2.58
CA ASP A 319 20.47 -44.58 -2.10
C ASP A 319 20.87 -43.23 -2.76
N PRO A 320 21.97 -42.59 -2.33
CA PRO A 320 22.40 -41.30 -2.88
C PRO A 320 22.61 -41.29 -4.41
N ASP A 321 23.13 -42.39 -4.98
CA ASP A 321 23.39 -42.48 -6.41
C ASP A 321 22.08 -42.60 -7.20
N ALA A 322 21.16 -43.44 -6.70
CA ALA A 322 19.81 -43.58 -7.23
C ALA A 322 19.03 -42.24 -7.10
N LEU A 323 19.18 -41.50 -6.00
CA LEU A 323 18.59 -40.19 -5.84
C LEU A 323 19.12 -39.17 -6.86
N ALA A 324 20.46 -39.18 -7.11
CA ALA A 324 21.06 -38.29 -8.11
C ALA A 324 20.48 -38.54 -9.52
N GLU A 325 20.23 -39.81 -9.90
CA GLU A 325 19.60 -40.13 -11.19
C GLU A 325 18.13 -39.71 -11.22
N GLN A 326 17.39 -39.84 -10.12
CA GLN A 326 16.01 -39.33 -10.02
C GLN A 326 15.95 -37.82 -10.19
N VAL A 327 16.89 -37.07 -9.60
CA VAL A 327 16.99 -35.61 -9.80
C VAL A 327 17.23 -35.26 -11.28
N ARG A 328 18.15 -35.98 -11.93
CA ARG A 328 18.42 -35.78 -13.38
C ARG A 328 17.18 -36.11 -14.23
N ALA A 329 16.48 -37.19 -13.91
CA ALA A 329 15.24 -37.59 -14.60
C ALA A 329 14.15 -36.55 -14.43
N ALA A 330 13.93 -36.04 -13.20
CA ALA A 330 12.99 -34.97 -12.92
C ALA A 330 13.34 -33.69 -13.68
N ALA A 331 14.61 -33.29 -13.72
CA ALA A 331 15.09 -32.13 -14.48
C ALA A 331 14.80 -32.26 -15.98
N ARG A 332 15.11 -33.43 -16.58
CA ARG A 332 14.80 -33.71 -18.00
C ARG A 332 13.30 -33.67 -18.27
N ARG A 333 12.48 -34.24 -17.36
CA ARG A 333 11.02 -34.22 -17.51
C ARG A 333 10.47 -32.81 -17.39
N LEU A 334 10.94 -32.04 -16.42
CA LEU A 334 10.53 -30.64 -16.26
C LEU A 334 10.87 -29.81 -17.50
N ALA A 335 12.07 -29.96 -18.07
CA ALA A 335 12.46 -29.30 -19.31
C ALA A 335 11.50 -29.66 -20.45
N ALA A 336 11.21 -30.96 -20.63
CA ALA A 336 10.31 -31.43 -21.68
C ALA A 336 8.85 -30.92 -21.50
N VAL A 337 8.40 -30.77 -20.26
CA VAL A 337 7.06 -30.20 -19.97
C VAL A 337 7.04 -28.71 -20.31
N ILE A 338 8.11 -27.97 -20.02
CA ILE A 338 8.20 -26.52 -20.30
C ILE A 338 8.38 -26.27 -21.81
N ASP A 339 9.08 -27.15 -22.55
CA ASP A 339 9.29 -27.04 -23.99
C ASP A 339 8.07 -27.44 -24.85
N ASP A 340 7.06 -28.09 -24.26
CA ASP A 340 5.80 -28.38 -24.96
C ASP A 340 5.02 -27.07 -25.21
N ALA A 341 4.83 -26.70 -26.48
CA ALA A 341 4.21 -25.43 -26.86
C ALA A 341 2.78 -25.27 -26.30
N ALA A 342 1.97 -26.34 -26.30
CA ALA A 342 0.61 -26.29 -25.77
C ALA A 342 0.61 -26.09 -24.25
N VAL A 343 1.55 -26.72 -23.54
CA VAL A 343 1.76 -26.56 -22.11
C VAL A 343 2.30 -25.15 -21.83
N THR A 344 3.23 -24.66 -22.66
CA THR A 344 3.84 -23.34 -22.51
C THR A 344 2.81 -22.22 -22.66
N ASP A 345 1.96 -22.26 -23.68
CA ASP A 345 0.90 -21.26 -23.86
C ASP A 345 -0.10 -21.25 -22.70
N SER A 346 -0.49 -22.44 -22.25
CA SER A 346 -1.35 -22.59 -21.07
C SER A 346 -0.66 -22.09 -19.79
N ALA A 347 0.63 -22.42 -19.63
CA ALA A 347 1.45 -21.99 -18.49
C ALA A 347 1.67 -20.48 -18.50
N ILE A 348 1.99 -19.87 -19.65
CA ILE A 348 2.12 -18.41 -19.79
C ILE A 348 0.83 -17.72 -19.34
N ALA A 349 -0.33 -18.20 -19.83
CA ALA A 349 -1.60 -17.64 -19.41
C ALA A 349 -1.86 -17.83 -17.90
N ALA A 350 -1.48 -18.97 -17.33
CA ALA A 350 -1.62 -19.24 -15.90
C ALA A 350 -0.66 -18.38 -15.05
N VAL A 351 0.61 -18.28 -15.46
CA VAL A 351 1.63 -17.45 -14.82
C VAL A 351 1.21 -15.98 -14.85
N SER A 352 0.81 -15.46 -16.03
CA SER A 352 0.34 -14.08 -16.17
C SER A 352 -0.81 -13.79 -15.20
N ARG A 353 -1.79 -14.68 -15.13
CA ARG A 353 -2.92 -14.52 -14.19
C ARG A 353 -2.49 -14.52 -12.72
N ARG A 354 -1.52 -15.37 -12.34
CA ARG A 354 -1.04 -15.42 -10.95
C ARG A 354 -0.25 -14.16 -10.59
N VAL A 355 0.58 -13.68 -11.53
CA VAL A 355 1.31 -12.40 -11.37
C VAL A 355 0.32 -11.25 -11.23
N ASP A 356 -0.66 -11.14 -12.15
CA ASP A 356 -1.70 -10.12 -12.09
C ASP A 356 -2.49 -10.17 -10.78
N ARG A 357 -2.85 -11.38 -10.35
CA ARG A 357 -3.54 -11.60 -9.07
C ARG A 357 -2.66 -11.17 -7.89
N ARG A 358 -1.37 -11.53 -7.88
CA ARG A 358 -0.43 -11.10 -6.84
C ARG A 358 -0.33 -9.57 -6.79
N VAL A 359 -0.11 -8.93 -7.94
CA VAL A 359 -0.09 -7.45 -8.02
C VAL A 359 -1.40 -6.87 -7.51
N SER A 360 -2.54 -7.43 -7.91
CA SER A 360 -3.87 -6.95 -7.50
C SER A 360 -4.11 -7.09 -5.99
N LEU A 361 -3.61 -8.17 -5.36
CA LEU A 361 -3.74 -8.39 -3.91
C LEU A 361 -2.79 -7.50 -3.10
N GLU A 362 -1.57 -7.29 -3.60
CA GLU A 362 -0.54 -6.51 -2.93
C GLU A 362 -0.70 -5.00 -3.18
N THR A 363 -1.25 -4.61 -4.34
CA THR A 363 -1.55 -3.22 -4.70
C THR A 363 -3.01 -2.89 -4.38
N ARG A 364 -3.23 -2.11 -3.34
CA ARG A 364 -4.60 -1.73 -2.96
C ARG A 364 -5.16 -0.74 -3.99
N PRO A 365 -6.36 -1.00 -4.56
CA PRO A 365 -7.03 -0.01 -5.41
C PRO A 365 -7.38 1.25 -4.62
N ALA A 366 -7.68 2.34 -5.33
CA ALA A 366 -8.10 3.60 -4.73
C ALA A 366 -9.20 3.38 -3.69
N PRO A 367 -9.18 4.07 -2.54
CA PRO A 367 -10.23 3.95 -1.55
C PRO A 367 -11.60 4.27 -2.14
N ILE A 368 -12.63 3.54 -1.73
CA ILE A 368 -14.02 3.95 -1.88
C ILE A 368 -14.46 4.71 -0.62
N ALA A 369 -15.36 5.68 -0.80
CA ALA A 369 -16.08 6.31 0.29
C ALA A 369 -17.43 5.57 0.46
N PRO A 370 -17.57 4.63 1.42
CA PRO A 370 -18.72 3.71 1.46
C PRO A 370 -20.07 4.42 1.57
N LEU A 371 -20.16 5.53 2.30
CA LEU A 371 -21.42 6.28 2.46
C LEU A 371 -21.79 7.03 1.16
N ALA A 372 -20.82 7.64 0.49
CA ALA A 372 -21.05 8.29 -0.79
C ALA A 372 -21.38 7.25 -1.89
N GLN A 373 -20.72 6.09 -1.87
CA GLN A 373 -21.03 4.98 -2.77
C GLN A 373 -22.48 4.47 -2.53
N LEU A 374 -22.90 4.34 -1.29
CA LEU A 374 -24.28 3.95 -0.94
C LEU A 374 -25.30 4.98 -1.42
N ALA A 375 -25.01 6.27 -1.26
CA ALA A 375 -25.86 7.35 -1.79
C ALA A 375 -25.96 7.30 -3.33
N ALA A 376 -24.84 7.07 -4.02
CA ALA A 376 -24.80 6.90 -5.47
C ALA A 376 -25.64 5.70 -5.96
N ILE A 377 -25.62 4.59 -5.22
CA ILE A 377 -26.48 3.42 -5.50
C ILE A 377 -27.97 3.80 -5.40
N GLY A 378 -28.34 4.58 -4.38
CA GLY A 378 -29.71 5.00 -4.14
C GLY A 378 -30.23 6.03 -5.14
N SER A 379 -29.36 6.90 -5.66
CA SER A 379 -29.70 7.97 -6.61
C SER A 379 -29.32 7.65 -8.07
N LEU A 380 -28.99 6.39 -8.38
CA LEU A 380 -28.52 5.99 -9.71
C LEU A 380 -29.57 6.25 -10.79
N GLN A 381 -29.19 7.01 -11.81
CA GLN A 381 -29.98 7.35 -12.99
C GLN A 381 -29.30 6.85 -14.27
N PRO A 382 -30.02 6.69 -15.39
CA PRO A 382 -29.44 6.30 -16.67
C PRO A 382 -28.27 7.20 -17.14
N GLY A 383 -28.30 8.48 -16.79
CA GLY A 383 -27.28 9.48 -17.13
C GLY A 383 -26.15 9.63 -16.11
N THR A 384 -26.13 8.88 -15.01
CA THR A 384 -25.09 8.99 -13.97
C THR A 384 -23.73 8.60 -14.54
N ALA A 385 -22.75 9.51 -14.47
CA ALA A 385 -21.40 9.25 -14.94
C ALA A 385 -20.63 8.34 -13.95
N LEU A 386 -20.17 7.20 -14.43
CA LEU A 386 -19.44 6.18 -13.68
C LEU A 386 -18.08 5.90 -14.33
N ARG A 387 -17.15 5.39 -13.56
CA ARG A 387 -15.85 4.87 -14.08
C ARG A 387 -15.37 3.68 -13.25
N THR A 388 -14.51 2.87 -13.84
CA THR A 388 -13.80 1.83 -13.08
C THR A 388 -13.01 2.44 -11.92
N ARG A 389 -13.05 1.81 -10.77
CA ARG A 389 -12.26 2.21 -9.59
C ARG A 389 -10.77 2.19 -9.94
N ALA A 390 -10.09 3.31 -9.70
CA ALA A 390 -8.67 3.45 -10.05
C ALA A 390 -7.80 2.41 -9.32
N GLY A 391 -6.83 1.84 -10.03
CA GLY A 391 -5.94 0.80 -9.51
C GLY A 391 -6.59 -0.58 -9.36
N LEU A 392 -7.88 -0.73 -9.66
CA LEU A 392 -8.52 -2.03 -9.71
C LEU A 392 -8.13 -2.74 -11.02
N ARG A 393 -7.77 -4.02 -10.93
CA ARG A 393 -7.40 -4.89 -12.07
C ARG A 393 -8.40 -6.03 -12.19
N PRO A 394 -9.60 -5.79 -12.74
CA PRO A 394 -10.60 -6.82 -12.90
C PRO A 394 -10.25 -7.72 -14.08
N SER A 395 -10.53 -9.02 -13.95
CA SER A 395 -10.36 -10.00 -15.03
C SER A 395 -11.71 -10.61 -15.41
N LEU A 396 -12.17 -10.33 -16.63
CA LEU A 396 -13.41 -10.87 -17.16
C LEU A 396 -13.14 -12.17 -17.95
N ARG A 397 -13.80 -13.25 -17.57
CA ARG A 397 -13.62 -14.58 -18.18
C ARG A 397 -14.95 -15.17 -18.63
N ARG A 398 -14.94 -15.73 -19.82
CA ARG A 398 -16.03 -16.53 -20.34
C ARG A 398 -15.61 -18.00 -20.45
N ALA A 399 -16.40 -18.90 -19.88
CA ALA A 399 -16.25 -20.35 -20.00
C ALA A 399 -17.60 -20.95 -20.38
N GLY A 400 -17.79 -21.22 -21.68
CA GLY A 400 -19.07 -21.66 -22.22
C GLY A 400 -20.17 -20.64 -21.96
N ASN A 401 -21.21 -21.05 -21.23
CA ASN A 401 -22.33 -20.20 -20.83
C ASN A 401 -22.14 -19.49 -19.47
N ARG A 402 -20.91 -19.39 -18.98
CA ARG A 402 -20.58 -18.68 -17.73
C ARG A 402 -19.69 -17.49 -18.02
N LEU A 403 -20.08 -16.34 -17.48
CA LEU A 403 -19.26 -15.13 -17.48
C LEU A 403 -18.91 -14.82 -16.03
N SER A 404 -17.61 -14.75 -15.74
CA SER A 404 -17.09 -14.50 -14.38
C SER A 404 -16.18 -13.27 -14.39
N LEU A 405 -16.41 -12.37 -13.46
CA LEU A 405 -15.57 -11.22 -13.21
C LEU A 405 -14.79 -11.45 -11.90
N GLU A 406 -13.49 -11.65 -12.03
CA GLU A 406 -12.58 -11.76 -10.89
C GLU A 406 -12.10 -10.38 -10.47
N VAL A 407 -12.25 -10.05 -9.18
CA VAL A 407 -11.89 -8.74 -8.61
C VAL A 407 -11.23 -8.97 -7.26
N ILE A 408 -9.94 -8.67 -7.13
CA ILE A 408 -9.13 -8.85 -5.91
C ILE A 408 -9.21 -10.30 -5.40
N ASP A 409 -10.08 -10.57 -4.43
CA ASP A 409 -10.30 -11.86 -3.77
C ASP A 409 -11.72 -12.43 -4.01
N THR A 410 -12.51 -11.77 -4.85
CA THR A 410 -13.92 -12.11 -5.10
C THR A 410 -14.16 -12.43 -6.57
N THR A 411 -15.03 -13.42 -6.84
CA THR A 411 -15.51 -13.73 -8.19
C THR A 411 -17.00 -13.45 -8.28
N VAL A 412 -17.40 -12.58 -9.19
CA VAL A 412 -18.79 -12.24 -9.45
C VAL A 412 -19.25 -12.86 -10.75
N ASN A 413 -20.28 -13.72 -10.69
CA ASN A 413 -20.84 -14.36 -11.88
C ASN A 413 -21.90 -13.44 -12.52
N TRP A 414 -21.90 -13.41 -13.85
CA TRP A 414 -22.76 -12.58 -14.67
C TRP A 414 -23.41 -13.41 -15.80
N PRO A 415 -24.60 -13.00 -16.25
CA PRO A 415 -25.18 -13.56 -17.47
C PRO A 415 -24.30 -13.27 -18.69
N PRO A 416 -24.14 -14.21 -19.65
CA PRO A 416 -23.27 -14.03 -20.82
C PRO A 416 -23.60 -12.82 -21.67
N GLU A 417 -24.86 -12.44 -21.75
CA GLU A 417 -25.37 -11.28 -22.50
C GLU A 417 -24.83 -9.96 -21.97
N THR A 418 -24.39 -9.89 -20.72
CA THR A 418 -23.80 -8.68 -20.11
C THR A 418 -22.33 -8.45 -20.51
N GLU A 419 -21.71 -9.32 -21.30
CA GLU A 419 -20.28 -9.25 -21.61
C GLU A 419 -19.87 -7.91 -22.24
N GLY A 420 -20.64 -7.41 -23.22
CA GLY A 420 -20.38 -6.10 -23.88
C GLY A 420 -20.45 -4.95 -22.87
N ALA A 421 -21.51 -4.94 -22.07
CA ALA A 421 -21.70 -3.94 -21.03
C ALA A 421 -20.56 -3.94 -19.99
N LEU A 422 -20.11 -5.11 -19.55
CA LEU A 422 -18.99 -5.23 -18.61
C LEU A 422 -17.65 -4.78 -19.24
N ARG A 423 -17.40 -5.11 -20.52
CA ARG A 423 -16.19 -4.63 -21.20
C ARG A 423 -16.14 -3.11 -21.30
N LEU A 424 -17.27 -2.45 -21.60
CA LEU A 424 -17.37 -1.01 -21.59
C LEU A 424 -17.12 -0.45 -20.18
N ALA A 425 -17.81 -0.97 -19.17
CA ALA A 425 -17.67 -0.52 -17.78
C ALA A 425 -16.23 -0.69 -17.23
N LEU A 426 -15.48 -1.68 -17.73
CA LEU A 426 -14.11 -1.99 -17.30
C LEU A 426 -13.03 -1.38 -18.20
N SER A 427 -13.39 -0.62 -19.22
CA SER A 427 -12.45 0.00 -20.17
C SER A 427 -11.56 1.08 -19.55
N GLY A 428 -11.90 1.57 -18.36
CA GLY A 428 -11.26 2.72 -17.71
C GLY A 428 -11.83 4.08 -18.15
N ALA A 429 -12.64 4.12 -19.20
CA ALA A 429 -13.36 5.33 -19.64
C ALA A 429 -14.50 5.66 -18.67
N VAL A 430 -14.94 6.93 -18.69
CA VAL A 430 -16.21 7.33 -18.07
C VAL A 430 -17.35 6.82 -18.94
N PHE A 431 -18.32 6.16 -18.33
CA PHE A 431 -19.52 5.67 -19.02
C PHE A 431 -20.78 6.01 -18.22
N ARG A 432 -21.94 5.89 -18.85
CA ARG A 432 -23.26 6.01 -18.21
C ARG A 432 -24.03 4.71 -18.32
N PRO A 433 -24.92 4.37 -17.37
CA PRO A 433 -25.77 3.19 -17.49
C PRO A 433 -26.48 3.08 -18.84
N SER A 434 -26.99 4.20 -19.39
CA SER A 434 -27.65 4.25 -20.71
C SER A 434 -26.75 3.89 -21.90
N GLU A 435 -25.43 3.81 -21.72
CA GLU A 435 -24.46 3.45 -22.77
C GLU A 435 -24.12 1.94 -22.75
N LEU A 436 -24.69 1.16 -21.81
CA LEU A 436 -24.49 -0.27 -21.72
C LEU A 436 -25.32 -0.98 -22.80
N GLU A 437 -24.68 -1.29 -23.93
CA GLU A 437 -25.33 -1.87 -25.10
C GLU A 437 -25.85 -3.30 -24.86
N ASN A 438 -26.83 -3.71 -25.67
CA ASN A 438 -27.49 -5.03 -25.64
C ASN A 438 -28.22 -5.36 -24.32
N LEU A 439 -28.60 -4.35 -23.56
CA LEU A 439 -29.41 -4.44 -22.34
C LEU A 439 -30.57 -3.47 -22.44
N ASP A 440 -31.72 -3.84 -21.89
CA ASP A 440 -32.82 -2.90 -21.75
C ASP A 440 -32.52 -1.85 -20.65
N PRO A 441 -33.30 -0.73 -20.56
CA PRO A 441 -33.04 0.35 -19.58
C PRO A 441 -33.03 -0.12 -18.11
N ASP A 442 -33.84 -1.11 -17.77
CA ASP A 442 -33.90 -1.65 -16.40
C ASP A 442 -32.69 -2.53 -16.11
N GLU A 443 -32.31 -3.38 -17.08
CA GLU A 443 -31.08 -4.21 -17.01
C GLU A 443 -29.83 -3.37 -16.92
N GLN A 444 -29.71 -2.28 -17.68
CA GLN A 444 -28.60 -1.32 -17.60
C GLN A 444 -28.42 -0.78 -16.19
N LEU A 445 -29.51 -0.37 -15.54
CA LEU A 445 -29.48 0.11 -14.15
C LEU A 445 -29.15 -1.01 -13.16
N VAL A 446 -29.62 -2.23 -13.38
CA VAL A 446 -29.32 -3.41 -12.54
C VAL A 446 -27.81 -3.73 -12.62
N VAL A 447 -27.23 -3.78 -13.81
CA VAL A 447 -25.80 -4.02 -14.01
C VAL A 447 -24.98 -2.91 -13.36
N ALA A 448 -25.27 -1.65 -13.61
CA ALA A 448 -24.56 -0.51 -13.04
C ALA A 448 -24.66 -0.49 -11.50
N ARG A 449 -25.85 -0.74 -10.97
CA ARG A 449 -26.07 -0.82 -9.51
C ARG A 449 -25.25 -1.94 -8.86
N ARG A 450 -25.16 -3.09 -9.52
CA ARG A 450 -24.34 -4.21 -9.02
C ARG A 450 -22.86 -3.88 -9.06
N LEU A 451 -22.37 -3.28 -10.14
CA LEU A 451 -20.97 -2.85 -10.25
C LEU A 451 -20.60 -1.82 -9.16
N LEU A 452 -21.50 -0.86 -8.85
CA LEU A 452 -21.34 0.06 -7.73
C LEU A 452 -21.32 -0.68 -6.39
N ARG A 453 -22.26 -1.59 -6.16
CA ARG A 453 -22.36 -2.35 -4.92
C ARG A 453 -21.12 -3.20 -4.62
N GLU A 454 -20.53 -3.80 -5.65
CA GLU A 454 -19.30 -4.59 -5.54
C GLU A 454 -18.02 -3.70 -5.48
N GLY A 455 -18.15 -2.35 -5.56
CA GLY A 455 -17.03 -1.41 -5.53
C GLY A 455 -16.11 -1.54 -6.74
N ILE A 456 -16.62 -2.03 -7.86
CA ILE A 456 -15.91 -2.19 -9.13
C ILE A 456 -15.86 -0.85 -9.86
N VAL A 457 -16.98 -0.14 -9.86
CA VAL A 457 -17.08 1.21 -10.40
C VAL A 457 -17.43 2.22 -9.29
N VAL A 458 -17.09 3.48 -9.54
CA VAL A 458 -17.35 4.62 -8.66
C VAL A 458 -17.95 5.76 -9.50
N PRO A 459 -18.68 6.72 -8.89
CA PRO A 459 -19.07 7.94 -9.58
C PRO A 459 -17.86 8.66 -10.17
N ALA A 460 -17.96 9.14 -11.42
CA ALA A 460 -16.83 9.75 -12.13
C ALA A 460 -16.34 11.05 -11.45
N GLU A 461 -17.26 11.79 -10.83
CA GLU A 461 -16.98 13.04 -10.09
C GLU A 461 -16.43 12.81 -8.67
N HIS A 462 -16.39 11.55 -8.22
CA HIS A 462 -15.93 11.21 -6.87
C HIS A 462 -14.40 11.25 -6.79
N VAL A 463 -13.83 12.43 -6.77
CA VAL A 463 -12.50 12.67 -6.22
C VAL A 463 -12.67 12.60 -4.70
N VAL A 464 -12.06 11.60 -4.05
CA VAL A 464 -11.96 11.61 -2.58
C VAL A 464 -11.35 12.97 -2.20
N PRO A 465 -12.03 13.82 -1.42
CA PRO A 465 -11.49 15.12 -1.06
C PRO A 465 -10.09 14.93 -0.46
N ALA A 466 -9.15 15.76 -0.86
CA ALA A 466 -7.94 15.95 -0.07
C ALA A 466 -8.44 16.34 1.32
N GLY A 467 -8.23 15.50 2.32
CA GLY A 467 -8.65 15.78 3.68
C GLY A 467 -8.15 17.17 4.08
N GLY A 468 -9.08 18.01 4.51
CA GLY A 468 -8.77 19.27 5.18
C GLY A 468 -8.18 19.00 6.54
#